data_da2c32614f939b9a3aaccf31915e75b6
#
_entry.id   da2c32614f939b9a3aaccf31915e75b6
#
_cell.length_a   1.000
_cell.length_b   1.000
_cell.length_c   1.000
_cell.angle_alpha   90.00
_cell.angle_beta   90.00
_cell.angle_gamma   90.00
#
_symmetry.space_group_name_H-M   'P 1'
#
loop_
_entity.id
_entity.type
_entity.pdbx_description
1 polymer ?
#
loop_
_entity_poly.entity_id
_entity_poly.type
_entity_poly.pdbx_seq_one_letter_code
_entity_poly.pdbx_strand_id
1 'polypeptide(L)'
;MSDPSETQPELSKLKLGRKTVLVTGGAGFIGSHLIMLVAVRYPLWRIVNVDSLDYCSSLKNLKCLENTRTYTFIQGDICDRYFINHLFASENIDIVFHCAAQSHVENSFLYPSEFMHVNADGTNVLLQAAFEAGVEKFIYMSTDEVYGDSLDKEFDELSPKRPTNPYSTSKAAAENLVMSYWEKHKFPIIITRSSNVYGPRQYHEKVIPKFLLLLQQDQKCTIQGTGLQSRHFLYVEDITEALLMLMERGALGEIYNIGANFEIPIIQLARELVKVVKNASNDQLDDWLLFVEDRPVSDLRYPMVSDKMHRLGWKPKVSWKDGIRRTIKWYAENTSYWPVVTEKKQHRHLLTENHHLLHDAKTKDTFAQSAL
;
A
#
# COMPACT_ATOMS: atom_id res chain seq x y z
N MET A 1 -45.56 15.06 11.58
CA MET A 1 -44.90 14.01 12.37
C MET A 1 -43.64 13.66 11.61
N SER A 2 -42.50 14.23 11.98
CA SER A 2 -41.20 14.03 11.37
C SER A 2 -40.58 12.74 11.94
N ASP A 3 -40.05 11.90 11.06
CA ASP A 3 -39.44 10.59 11.32
C ASP A 3 -38.17 10.77 12.17
N PRO A 4 -37.98 10.02 13.29
CA PRO A 4 -36.83 10.14 14.17
C PRO A 4 -35.57 9.36 13.71
N SER A 5 -35.53 8.80 12.50
CA SER A 5 -34.50 7.83 12.09
C SER A 5 -33.26 8.44 11.39
N GLU A 6 -33.23 9.75 11.08
CA GLU A 6 -32.11 10.35 10.30
C GLU A 6 -30.99 10.98 11.13
N THR A 7 -31.03 10.95 12.46
CA THR A 7 -30.10 11.75 13.31
C THR A 7 -28.98 10.94 13.99
N GLN A 8 -28.87 9.63 13.80
CA GLN A 8 -27.87 8.81 14.53
C GLN A 8 -26.41 8.82 13.97
N PRO A 9 -26.12 9.01 12.67
CA PRO A 9 -24.71 9.00 12.19
C PRO A 9 -23.91 10.26 12.52
N GLU A 10 -24.53 11.42 12.70
CA GLU A 10 -23.80 12.66 13.00
C GLU A 10 -23.36 12.80 14.46
N LEU A 11 -24.12 12.26 15.39
CA LEU A 11 -23.80 12.32 16.83
C LEU A 11 -22.62 11.44 17.25
N SER A 12 -22.34 10.36 16.51
CA SER A 12 -21.16 9.52 16.75
C SER A 12 -19.84 10.19 16.33
N LYS A 13 -19.86 11.01 15.29
CA LYS A 13 -18.70 11.76 14.78
C LYS A 13 -18.26 12.89 15.72
N LEU A 14 -19.20 13.51 16.42
CA LEU A 14 -18.91 14.57 17.40
C LEU A 14 -18.26 14.06 18.70
N LYS A 15 -18.33 12.73 18.98
CA LYS A 15 -17.72 12.11 20.18
C LYS A 15 -16.23 11.80 20.03
N LEU A 16 -15.68 11.83 18.83
CA LEU A 16 -14.27 11.52 18.54
C LEU A 16 -13.39 12.79 18.60
N GLY A 17 -13.48 13.75 19.41
CA GLY A 17 -12.58 14.89 19.63
C GLY A 17 -11.68 15.28 18.43
N ARG A 18 -10.85 16.28 18.57
CA ARG A 18 -9.79 16.56 17.59
C ARG A 18 -8.66 15.55 17.78
N LYS A 19 -8.24 14.86 16.69
CA LYS A 19 -7.14 13.91 16.68
C LYS A 19 -6.05 14.34 15.71
N THR A 20 -4.82 13.92 16.00
CA THR A 20 -3.70 13.98 15.05
C THR A 20 -3.45 12.59 14.49
N VAL A 21 -3.56 12.46 13.18
CA VAL A 21 -3.36 11.20 12.45
C VAL A 21 -2.07 11.29 11.66
N LEU A 22 -1.14 10.35 11.92
CA LEU A 22 0.04 10.13 11.09
C LEU A 22 -0.29 9.10 10.01
N VAL A 23 -0.01 9.42 8.76
CA VAL A 23 -0.01 8.47 7.64
C VAL A 23 1.40 8.41 7.08
N THR A 24 2.08 7.28 7.23
CA THR A 24 3.37 7.04 6.56
C THR A 24 3.15 6.44 5.18
N GLY A 25 3.98 6.83 4.21
CA GLY A 25 3.75 6.48 2.80
C GLY A 25 2.53 7.19 2.22
N GLY A 26 2.19 8.36 2.77
CA GLY A 26 0.97 9.08 2.42
C GLY A 26 1.02 9.79 1.07
N ALA A 27 2.19 9.99 0.45
CA ALA A 27 2.31 10.47 -0.92
C ALA A 27 2.21 9.32 -1.95
N GLY A 28 2.18 8.06 -1.50
CA GLY A 28 1.97 6.88 -2.31
C GLY A 28 0.50 6.68 -2.72
N PHE A 29 0.23 5.56 -3.38
CA PHE A 29 -1.10 5.24 -3.95
C PHE A 29 -2.18 5.13 -2.87
N ILE A 30 -2.10 4.14 -1.97
CA ILE A 30 -3.14 3.88 -0.97
C ILE A 30 -3.16 4.98 0.09
N GLY A 31 -1.98 5.39 0.59
CA GLY A 31 -1.86 6.43 1.62
C GLY A 31 -2.50 7.75 1.22
N SER A 32 -2.34 8.17 -0.04
CA SER A 32 -2.95 9.42 -0.52
C SER A 32 -4.48 9.37 -0.60
N HIS A 33 -5.05 8.24 -1.00
CA HIS A 33 -6.51 8.06 -0.99
C HIS A 33 -7.05 8.01 0.45
N LEU A 34 -6.33 7.37 1.37
CA LEU A 34 -6.69 7.36 2.79
C LEU A 34 -6.67 8.77 3.39
N ILE A 35 -5.62 9.54 3.12
CA ILE A 35 -5.51 10.94 3.58
C ILE A 35 -6.70 11.77 3.08
N MET A 36 -7.06 11.66 1.79
CA MET A 36 -8.21 12.37 1.25
C MET A 36 -9.52 11.96 1.93
N LEU A 37 -9.70 10.66 2.19
CA LEU A 37 -10.89 10.16 2.89
C LEU A 37 -10.95 10.68 4.33
N VAL A 38 -9.82 10.64 5.08
CA VAL A 38 -9.74 11.20 6.45
C VAL A 38 -10.04 12.69 6.45
N ALA A 39 -9.46 13.45 5.52
CA ALA A 39 -9.70 14.90 5.43
C ALA A 39 -11.19 15.25 5.21
N VAL A 40 -11.90 14.47 4.41
CA VAL A 40 -13.33 14.64 4.17
C VAL A 40 -14.17 14.16 5.35
N ARG A 41 -13.85 13.00 5.91
CA ARG A 41 -14.62 12.36 6.98
C ARG A 41 -14.44 13.06 8.33
N TYR A 42 -13.24 13.58 8.60
CA TYR A 42 -12.83 14.23 9.85
C TYR A 42 -12.15 15.60 9.58
N PRO A 43 -12.88 16.61 9.11
CA PRO A 43 -12.30 17.87 8.64
C PRO A 43 -11.60 18.69 9.75
N LEU A 44 -11.83 18.36 11.02
CA LEU A 44 -11.20 19.02 12.18
C LEU A 44 -9.96 18.27 12.68
N TRP A 45 -9.67 17.10 12.15
CA TRP A 45 -8.48 16.32 12.54
C TRP A 45 -7.24 16.87 11.84
N ARG A 46 -6.12 16.85 12.56
CA ARG A 46 -4.82 17.14 11.97
C ARG A 46 -4.29 15.90 11.28
N ILE A 47 -3.83 16.03 10.06
CA ILE A 47 -3.23 14.97 9.27
C ILE A 47 -1.76 15.30 9.05
N VAL A 48 -0.88 14.46 9.54
CA VAL A 48 0.56 14.49 9.28
C VAL A 48 0.87 13.40 8.28
N ASN A 49 1.38 13.78 7.12
CA ASN A 49 1.80 12.87 6.06
C ASN A 49 3.32 12.80 6.05
N VAL A 50 3.88 11.62 6.30
CA VAL A 50 5.31 11.36 6.18
C VAL A 50 5.58 10.43 5.00
N ASP A 51 6.46 10.85 4.09
CA ASP A 51 6.86 10.07 2.91
C ASP A 51 8.30 10.43 2.53
N SER A 52 9.10 9.45 2.13
CA SER A 52 10.46 9.66 1.64
C SER A 52 10.50 10.28 0.24
N LEU A 53 9.38 10.24 -0.47
CA LEU A 53 9.23 10.62 -1.88
C LEU A 53 10.04 9.73 -2.83
N ASP A 54 9.99 8.42 -2.59
CA ASP A 54 10.57 7.44 -3.50
C ASP A 54 9.85 7.44 -4.87
N TYR A 55 10.41 6.75 -5.86
CA TYR A 55 10.02 6.76 -7.28
C TYR A 55 8.52 6.54 -7.56
N CYS A 56 7.81 5.83 -6.68
CA CYS A 56 6.39 5.48 -6.83
C CYS A 56 5.44 6.39 -6.04
N SER A 57 5.95 7.45 -5.39
CA SER A 57 5.16 8.43 -4.65
C SER A 57 5.15 9.80 -5.34
N SER A 58 4.14 10.61 -5.06
CA SER A 58 4.01 11.94 -5.64
C SER A 58 3.13 12.87 -4.82
N LEU A 59 3.60 14.08 -4.51
CA LEU A 59 2.81 15.12 -3.88
C LEU A 59 1.63 15.59 -4.75
N LYS A 60 1.67 15.34 -6.07
CA LYS A 60 0.53 15.60 -6.96
C LYS A 60 -0.73 14.86 -6.51
N ASN A 61 -0.57 13.69 -5.84
CA ASN A 61 -1.67 12.90 -5.30
C ASN A 61 -2.52 13.68 -4.29
N LEU A 62 -1.91 14.65 -3.58
CA LEU A 62 -2.51 15.40 -2.49
C LEU A 62 -2.54 16.93 -2.73
N LYS A 63 -2.35 17.36 -3.99
CA LYS A 63 -2.35 18.77 -4.35
C LYS A 63 -3.61 19.53 -3.88
N CYS A 64 -4.75 18.84 -3.82
CA CYS A 64 -6.01 19.44 -3.32
C CYS A 64 -5.98 19.78 -1.82
N LEU A 65 -5.04 19.24 -1.04
CA LEU A 65 -4.88 19.51 0.39
C LEU A 65 -3.72 20.46 0.72
N GLU A 66 -2.91 20.88 -0.26
CA GLU A 66 -1.68 21.65 -0.07
C GLU A 66 -1.89 22.93 0.79
N ASN A 67 -3.03 23.59 0.63
CA ASN A 67 -3.37 24.82 1.39
C ASN A 67 -4.34 24.57 2.54
N THR A 68 -4.56 23.32 2.94
CA THR A 68 -5.47 22.98 4.03
C THR A 68 -4.75 23.05 5.36
N ARG A 69 -5.25 23.88 6.30
CA ARG A 69 -4.61 24.11 7.62
C ARG A 69 -4.46 22.84 8.48
N THR A 70 -5.28 21.84 8.25
CA THR A 70 -5.28 20.57 8.99
C THR A 70 -4.41 19.50 8.35
N TYR A 71 -3.76 19.77 7.22
CA TYR A 71 -2.85 18.89 6.53
C TYR A 71 -1.41 19.40 6.56
N THR A 72 -0.47 18.56 6.90
CA THR A 72 0.97 18.85 6.87
C THR A 72 1.70 17.70 6.20
N PHE A 73 2.53 18.00 5.21
CA PHE A 73 3.49 17.07 4.63
C PHE A 73 4.87 17.27 5.25
N ILE A 74 5.51 16.20 5.63
CA ILE A 74 6.89 16.18 6.14
C ILE A 74 7.64 15.11 5.35
N GLN A 75 8.69 15.53 4.61
CA GLN A 75 9.55 14.57 3.94
C GLN A 75 10.47 13.91 4.96
N GLY A 76 10.49 12.57 4.99
CA GLY A 76 11.33 11.83 5.91
C GLY A 76 11.27 10.32 5.69
N ASP A 77 12.28 9.64 6.18
CA ASP A 77 12.42 8.19 6.11
C ASP A 77 12.02 7.55 7.43
N ILE A 78 11.17 6.52 7.37
CA ILE A 78 10.77 5.74 8.55
C ILE A 78 11.94 4.97 9.17
N CYS A 79 13.01 4.74 8.44
CA CYS A 79 14.23 4.09 8.92
C CYS A 79 15.11 5.05 9.74
N ASP A 80 14.94 6.36 9.61
CA ASP A 80 15.67 7.35 10.38
C ASP A 80 15.11 7.50 11.79
N ARG A 81 15.74 6.85 12.76
CA ARG A 81 15.34 6.87 14.17
C ARG A 81 15.32 8.28 14.77
N TYR A 82 16.28 9.15 14.40
CA TYR A 82 16.34 10.51 14.94
C TYR A 82 15.18 11.34 14.43
N PHE A 83 14.91 11.26 13.14
CA PHE A 83 13.77 11.92 12.51
C PHE A 83 12.45 11.45 13.14
N ILE A 84 12.22 10.14 13.24
CA ILE A 84 10.99 9.56 13.78
C ILE A 84 10.79 9.94 15.25
N ASN A 85 11.83 9.86 16.10
CA ASN A 85 11.72 10.28 17.51
C ASN A 85 11.38 11.78 17.62
N HIS A 86 11.99 12.63 16.78
CA HIS A 86 11.69 14.07 16.76
C HIS A 86 10.25 14.32 16.31
N LEU A 87 9.78 13.62 15.28
CA LEU A 87 8.40 13.71 14.79
C LEU A 87 7.39 13.42 15.89
N PHE A 88 7.53 12.30 16.62
CA PHE A 88 6.60 11.95 17.70
C PHE A 88 6.71 12.91 18.91
N ALA A 89 7.87 13.48 19.17
CA ALA A 89 8.04 14.49 20.22
C ALA A 89 7.37 15.83 19.86
N SER A 90 7.28 16.17 18.59
CA SER A 90 6.75 17.48 18.11
C SER A 90 5.26 17.46 17.74
N GLU A 91 4.70 16.33 17.32
CA GLU A 91 3.43 16.27 16.62
C GLU A 91 2.27 15.66 17.42
N ASN A 92 2.35 15.32 18.65
CA ASN A 92 1.27 14.76 19.50
C ASN A 92 0.34 13.81 18.71
N ILE A 93 0.90 12.75 18.15
CA ILE A 93 0.21 11.81 17.27
C ILE A 93 -0.68 10.88 18.09
N ASP A 94 -1.98 10.84 17.77
CA ASP A 94 -2.96 9.95 18.41
C ASP A 94 -3.10 8.61 17.66
N ILE A 95 -3.08 8.65 16.32
CA ILE A 95 -3.38 7.49 15.46
C ILE A 95 -2.31 7.39 14.38
N VAL A 96 -1.83 6.18 14.11
CA VAL A 96 -0.89 5.88 13.02
C VAL A 96 -1.53 4.93 12.02
N PHE A 97 -1.53 5.32 10.74
CA PHE A 97 -1.71 4.42 9.62
C PHE A 97 -0.35 4.21 8.95
N HIS A 98 0.20 3.02 9.11
CA HIS A 98 1.50 2.68 8.55
C HIS A 98 1.35 2.01 7.19
N CYS A 99 1.44 2.82 6.12
CA CYS A 99 1.36 2.38 4.73
C CYS A 99 2.71 2.40 3.99
N ALA A 100 3.74 3.05 4.57
CA ALA A 100 5.07 3.10 3.97
C ALA A 100 5.67 1.70 3.84
N ALA A 101 6.07 1.32 2.63
CA ALA A 101 6.72 0.05 2.34
C ALA A 101 7.31 0.04 0.93
N GLN A 102 8.40 -0.68 0.74
CA GLN A 102 8.81 -1.17 -0.57
C GLN A 102 7.88 -2.32 -0.96
N SER A 103 7.25 -2.26 -2.15
CA SER A 103 6.15 -3.17 -2.52
C SER A 103 6.25 -3.79 -3.92
N HIS A 104 7.33 -3.56 -4.66
CA HIS A 104 7.51 -4.11 -6.00
C HIS A 104 8.19 -5.48 -5.93
N VAL A 105 7.43 -6.55 -6.15
CA VAL A 105 7.92 -7.93 -5.96
C VAL A 105 9.17 -8.24 -6.81
N GLU A 106 9.23 -7.78 -8.07
CA GLU A 106 10.42 -7.99 -8.92
C GLU A 106 11.68 -7.36 -8.32
N ASN A 107 11.57 -6.10 -7.83
CA ASN A 107 12.68 -5.43 -7.18
C ASN A 107 13.10 -6.15 -5.89
N SER A 108 12.19 -6.83 -5.19
CA SER A 108 12.54 -7.55 -3.97
C SER A 108 13.52 -8.71 -4.21
N PHE A 109 13.50 -9.34 -5.38
CA PHE A 109 14.50 -10.35 -5.76
C PHE A 109 15.86 -9.74 -6.06
N LEU A 110 15.89 -8.50 -6.56
CA LEU A 110 17.14 -7.79 -6.87
C LEU A 110 17.77 -7.16 -5.62
N TYR A 111 16.94 -6.64 -4.70
CA TYR A 111 17.35 -5.87 -3.53
C TYR A 111 16.71 -6.36 -2.22
N PRO A 112 16.84 -7.65 -1.86
CA PRO A 112 16.12 -8.24 -0.71
C PRO A 112 16.45 -7.56 0.62
N SER A 113 17.69 -7.10 0.80
CA SER A 113 18.13 -6.41 2.03
C SER A 113 17.46 -5.06 2.20
N GLU A 114 17.22 -4.32 1.13
CA GLU A 114 16.49 -3.04 1.16
C GLU A 114 15.03 -3.24 1.57
N PHE A 115 14.38 -4.28 1.05
CA PHE A 115 13.03 -4.63 1.45
C PHE A 115 12.94 -4.99 2.94
N MET A 116 13.91 -5.74 3.47
CA MET A 116 13.98 -6.01 4.90
C MET A 116 14.23 -4.74 5.71
N HIS A 117 15.16 -3.89 5.28
CA HIS A 117 15.47 -2.64 5.95
C HIS A 117 14.25 -1.71 6.02
N VAL A 118 13.61 -1.41 4.90
CA VAL A 118 12.46 -0.49 4.89
C VAL A 118 11.24 -1.12 5.57
N ASN A 119 10.86 -2.35 5.19
CA ASN A 119 9.61 -2.94 5.60
C ASN A 119 9.64 -3.49 7.03
N ALA A 120 10.78 -4.02 7.50
CA ALA A 120 10.89 -4.59 8.85
C ALA A 120 11.59 -3.64 9.82
N ASP A 121 12.81 -3.17 9.52
CA ASP A 121 13.54 -2.29 10.44
C ASP A 121 12.86 -0.91 10.54
N GLY A 122 12.43 -0.32 9.42
CA GLY A 122 11.66 0.94 9.42
C GLY A 122 10.35 0.82 10.21
N THR A 123 9.62 -0.29 10.05
CA THR A 123 8.44 -0.58 10.88
C THR A 123 8.80 -0.65 12.36
N ASN A 124 9.91 -1.28 12.73
CA ASN A 124 10.35 -1.37 14.12
C ASN A 124 10.70 -0.01 14.72
N VAL A 125 11.39 0.85 13.96
CA VAL A 125 11.69 2.23 14.38
C VAL A 125 10.42 3.02 14.65
N LEU A 126 9.47 2.99 13.72
CA LEU A 126 8.19 3.68 13.84
C LEU A 126 7.35 3.14 15.01
N LEU A 127 7.29 1.83 15.15
CA LEU A 127 6.52 1.14 16.19
C LEU A 127 7.04 1.45 17.60
N GLN A 128 8.36 1.49 17.77
CA GLN A 128 8.99 1.86 19.05
C GLN A 128 8.63 3.31 19.42
N ALA A 129 8.79 4.26 18.51
CA ALA A 129 8.48 5.66 18.79
C ALA A 129 6.98 5.87 19.07
N ALA A 130 6.10 5.19 18.33
CA ALA A 130 4.66 5.24 18.54
C ALA A 130 4.26 4.67 19.94
N PHE A 131 4.91 3.60 20.36
CA PHE A 131 4.71 3.01 21.68
C PHE A 131 5.19 3.95 22.79
N GLU A 132 6.38 4.51 22.68
CA GLU A 132 6.95 5.46 23.66
C GLU A 132 6.12 6.75 23.78
N ALA A 133 5.53 7.20 22.66
CA ALA A 133 4.64 8.36 22.62
C ALA A 133 3.21 8.08 23.12
N GLY A 134 2.85 6.82 23.38
CA GLY A 134 1.52 6.44 23.88
C GLY A 134 0.41 6.59 22.83
N VAL A 135 0.69 6.30 21.57
CA VAL A 135 -0.29 6.35 20.46
C VAL A 135 -1.50 5.47 20.78
N GLU A 136 -2.70 5.99 20.56
CA GLU A 136 -3.97 5.33 20.90
C GLU A 136 -4.34 4.17 19.97
N LYS A 137 -3.84 4.22 18.71
CA LYS A 137 -4.08 3.19 17.70
C LYS A 137 -3.01 3.17 16.62
N PHE A 138 -2.44 2.00 16.37
CA PHE A 138 -1.46 1.77 15.32
C PHE A 138 -2.00 0.73 14.33
N ILE A 139 -2.28 1.15 13.09
CA ILE A 139 -2.82 0.30 12.04
C ILE A 139 -1.71 0.00 11.04
N TYR A 140 -1.29 -1.27 10.99
CA TYR A 140 -0.25 -1.74 10.09
C TYR A 140 -0.86 -2.36 8.83
N MET A 141 -0.46 -1.86 7.66
CA MET A 141 -0.89 -2.40 6.39
C MET A 141 0.05 -3.49 5.90
N SER A 142 -0.41 -4.74 5.89
CA SER A 142 0.25 -5.92 5.33
C SER A 142 -0.42 -6.37 4.01
N THR A 143 -0.17 -7.58 3.59
CA THR A 143 -0.55 -8.16 2.30
C THR A 143 -1.03 -9.60 2.46
N ASP A 144 -1.89 -10.08 1.57
CA ASP A 144 -2.29 -11.49 1.43
C ASP A 144 -1.12 -12.39 1.04
N GLU A 145 -0.09 -11.85 0.39
CA GLU A 145 1.10 -12.59 -0.01
C GLU A 145 1.86 -13.24 1.17
N VAL A 146 1.63 -12.80 2.41
CA VAL A 146 2.23 -13.44 3.60
C VAL A 146 1.74 -14.87 3.82
N TYR A 147 0.57 -15.23 3.27
CA TYR A 147 0.03 -16.58 3.34
C TYR A 147 0.75 -17.57 2.41
N GLY A 148 1.33 -17.07 1.32
CA GLY A 148 1.87 -17.86 0.22
C GLY A 148 0.81 -18.36 -0.74
N ASP A 149 1.21 -19.21 -1.66
CA ASP A 149 0.38 -19.75 -2.75
C ASP A 149 -0.57 -20.85 -2.30
N SER A 150 -1.79 -20.88 -2.84
CA SER A 150 -2.74 -21.97 -2.66
C SER A 150 -3.73 -22.05 -3.81
N LEU A 151 -3.90 -23.24 -4.37
CA LEU A 151 -4.88 -23.52 -5.40
C LEU A 151 -6.25 -23.86 -4.81
N ASP A 152 -6.28 -24.62 -3.71
CA ASP A 152 -7.49 -25.29 -3.23
C ASP A 152 -8.01 -24.74 -1.90
N LYS A 153 -7.17 -24.04 -1.13
CA LYS A 153 -7.52 -23.60 0.21
C LYS A 153 -7.55 -22.08 0.29
N GLU A 154 -8.68 -21.52 0.72
CA GLU A 154 -8.78 -20.11 1.10
C GLU A 154 -8.16 -19.87 2.48
N PHE A 155 -7.50 -18.72 2.62
CA PHE A 155 -6.84 -18.30 3.86
C PHE A 155 -7.74 -17.39 4.69
N ASP A 156 -7.86 -17.70 5.96
CA ASP A 156 -8.40 -16.85 7.01
C ASP A 156 -7.26 -16.23 7.83
N GLU A 157 -7.59 -15.39 8.80
CA GLU A 157 -6.61 -14.69 9.63
C GLU A 157 -5.83 -15.62 10.57
N LEU A 158 -6.31 -16.86 10.82
CA LEU A 158 -5.64 -17.89 11.62
C LEU A 158 -4.69 -18.76 10.79
N SER A 159 -4.77 -18.67 9.48
CA SER A 159 -3.93 -19.45 8.57
C SER A 159 -2.44 -19.10 8.74
N PRO A 160 -1.54 -20.10 8.71
CA PRO A 160 -0.12 -19.88 8.90
C PRO A 160 0.48 -19.06 7.77
N LYS A 161 1.45 -18.20 8.09
CA LYS A 161 2.23 -17.46 7.11
C LYS A 161 3.28 -18.38 6.46
N ARG A 162 3.35 -18.33 5.12
CA ARG A 162 4.32 -19.09 4.28
C ARG A 162 4.79 -18.21 3.11
N PRO A 163 5.41 -17.04 3.38
CA PRO A 163 5.82 -16.12 2.33
C PRO A 163 6.79 -16.79 1.35
N THR A 164 6.64 -16.53 0.05
CA THR A 164 7.35 -17.19 -1.04
C THR A 164 8.37 -16.29 -1.74
N ASN A 165 8.34 -14.99 -1.48
CA ASN A 165 9.22 -14.00 -2.09
C ASN A 165 9.79 -13.02 -1.04
N PRO A 166 10.88 -12.28 -1.34
CA PRO A 166 11.52 -11.40 -0.36
C PRO A 166 10.60 -10.28 0.13
N TYR A 167 9.71 -9.73 -0.72
CA TYR A 167 8.71 -8.75 -0.31
C TYR A 167 7.77 -9.31 0.76
N SER A 168 7.09 -10.42 0.47
CA SER A 168 6.15 -11.04 1.42
C SER A 168 6.86 -11.52 2.70
N THR A 169 8.13 -11.95 2.60
CA THR A 169 8.97 -12.28 3.76
C THR A 169 9.20 -11.06 4.66
N SER A 170 9.55 -9.91 4.07
CA SER A 170 9.77 -8.67 4.83
C SER A 170 8.48 -8.18 5.50
N LYS A 171 7.33 -8.31 4.83
CA LYS A 171 6.02 -7.97 5.40
C LYS A 171 5.62 -8.90 6.54
N ALA A 172 5.88 -10.21 6.41
CA ALA A 172 5.63 -11.20 7.46
C ALA A 172 6.53 -10.98 8.69
N ALA A 173 7.79 -10.58 8.49
CA ALA A 173 8.70 -10.18 9.58
C ALA A 173 8.18 -8.96 10.33
N ALA A 174 7.75 -7.92 9.61
CA ALA A 174 7.15 -6.73 10.19
C ALA A 174 5.86 -7.03 10.98
N GLU A 175 4.97 -7.91 10.48
CA GLU A 175 3.81 -8.35 11.25
C GLU A 175 4.18 -9.00 12.58
N ASN A 176 5.25 -9.81 12.61
CA ASN A 176 5.71 -10.45 13.85
C ASN A 176 6.19 -9.40 14.86
N LEU A 177 6.89 -8.35 14.39
CA LEU A 177 7.29 -7.22 15.25
C LEU A 177 6.05 -6.50 15.80
N VAL A 178 5.09 -6.13 14.95
CA VAL A 178 3.86 -5.44 15.37
C VAL A 178 3.08 -6.27 16.40
N MET A 179 2.92 -7.58 16.15
CA MET A 179 2.20 -8.46 17.05
C MET A 179 2.92 -8.62 18.39
N SER A 180 4.25 -8.64 18.40
CA SER A 180 5.03 -8.76 19.67
C SER A 180 4.79 -7.60 20.65
N TYR A 181 4.52 -6.39 20.12
CA TYR A 181 4.17 -5.24 20.96
C TYR A 181 2.78 -5.39 21.60
N TRP A 182 1.82 -5.97 20.89
CA TRP A 182 0.53 -6.32 21.47
C TRP A 182 0.67 -7.40 22.55
N GLU A 183 1.37 -8.46 22.26
CA GLU A 183 1.52 -9.58 23.20
C GLU A 183 2.20 -9.16 24.49
N LYS A 184 3.31 -8.43 24.38
CA LYS A 184 4.14 -8.02 25.51
C LYS A 184 3.60 -6.80 26.25
N HIS A 185 3.12 -5.79 25.53
CA HIS A 185 2.82 -4.46 26.09
C HIS A 185 1.35 -4.08 25.99
N LYS A 186 0.52 -4.88 25.31
CA LYS A 186 -0.86 -4.52 24.95
C LYS A 186 -0.95 -3.20 24.17
N PHE A 187 0.12 -2.87 23.43
CA PHE A 187 0.14 -1.69 22.58
C PHE A 187 -0.97 -1.79 21.52
N PRO A 188 -1.81 -0.77 21.33
CA PRO A 188 -3.08 -0.85 20.59
C PRO A 188 -2.87 -0.95 19.07
N ILE A 189 -2.50 -2.13 18.57
CA ILE A 189 -2.27 -2.40 17.17
C ILE A 189 -3.47 -3.05 16.49
N ILE A 190 -3.57 -2.86 15.17
CA ILE A 190 -4.39 -3.65 14.25
C ILE A 190 -3.52 -3.98 13.04
N ILE A 191 -3.55 -5.22 12.57
CA ILE A 191 -2.88 -5.66 11.35
C ILE A 191 -3.93 -5.89 10.27
N THR A 192 -3.67 -5.40 9.04
CA THR A 192 -4.53 -5.65 7.88
C THR A 192 -3.76 -6.41 6.81
N ARG A 193 -4.38 -7.42 6.22
CA ARG A 193 -3.87 -8.14 5.04
C ARG A 193 -4.82 -7.89 3.89
N SER A 194 -4.34 -7.20 2.86
CA SER A 194 -5.20 -6.85 1.72
C SER A 194 -4.82 -7.64 0.47
N SER A 195 -5.81 -7.95 -0.35
CA SER A 195 -5.60 -8.39 -1.73
C SER A 195 -5.07 -7.24 -2.59
N ASN A 196 -4.77 -7.52 -3.88
CA ASN A 196 -4.18 -6.52 -4.77
C ASN A 196 -5.13 -5.32 -4.94
N VAL A 197 -4.64 -4.15 -4.56
CA VAL A 197 -5.39 -2.90 -4.70
C VAL A 197 -5.13 -2.27 -6.07
N TYR A 198 -6.16 -1.72 -6.71
CA TYR A 198 -6.05 -1.01 -7.98
C TYR A 198 -6.88 0.27 -8.00
N GLY A 199 -6.56 1.19 -8.89
CA GLY A 199 -7.32 2.43 -9.06
C GLY A 199 -6.51 3.58 -9.65
N PRO A 200 -7.09 4.78 -9.71
CA PRO A 200 -6.43 6.01 -10.12
C PRO A 200 -5.17 6.31 -9.29
N ARG A 201 -4.14 6.92 -9.92
CA ARG A 201 -2.87 7.33 -9.29
C ARG A 201 -1.92 6.20 -8.88
N GLN A 202 -2.26 4.94 -9.13
CA GLN A 202 -1.33 3.84 -8.89
C GLN A 202 -0.12 3.96 -9.83
N TYR A 203 1.09 3.68 -9.30
CA TYR A 203 2.30 3.73 -10.12
C TYR A 203 2.34 2.59 -11.12
N HIS A 204 2.92 2.85 -12.29
CA HIS A 204 2.87 1.96 -13.46
C HIS A 204 3.75 0.69 -13.36
N GLU A 205 4.42 0.44 -12.23
CA GLU A 205 5.05 -0.86 -11.99
C GLU A 205 4.03 -1.99 -11.75
N LYS A 206 2.81 -1.65 -11.31
CA LYS A 206 1.75 -2.63 -11.06
C LYS A 206 1.02 -2.98 -12.37
N VAL A 207 0.50 -4.21 -12.43
CA VAL A 207 0.02 -4.83 -13.68
C VAL A 207 -1.04 -4.02 -14.42
N ILE A 208 -2.06 -3.51 -13.72
CA ILE A 208 -3.15 -2.74 -14.37
C ILE A 208 -2.61 -1.43 -14.97
N PRO A 209 -1.97 -0.53 -14.20
CA PRO A 209 -1.42 0.69 -14.77
C PRO A 209 -0.30 0.43 -15.80
N LYS A 210 0.50 -0.62 -15.64
CA LYS A 210 1.52 -1.02 -16.63
C LYS A 210 0.88 -1.34 -17.98
N PHE A 211 -0.16 -2.18 -17.99
CA PHE A 211 -0.84 -2.54 -19.21
C PHE A 211 -1.56 -1.35 -19.85
N LEU A 212 -2.20 -0.50 -19.06
CA LEU A 212 -2.84 0.72 -19.57
C LEU A 212 -1.83 1.64 -20.23
N LEU A 213 -0.67 1.85 -19.61
CA LEU A 213 0.37 2.70 -20.18
C LEU A 213 0.95 2.12 -21.48
N LEU A 214 1.25 0.82 -21.51
CA LEU A 214 1.73 0.13 -22.71
C LEU A 214 0.73 0.27 -23.86
N LEU A 215 -0.54 0.00 -23.59
CA LEU A 215 -1.59 0.12 -24.60
C LEU A 215 -1.77 1.56 -25.09
N GLN A 216 -1.66 2.57 -24.23
CA GLN A 216 -1.70 3.99 -24.64
C GLN A 216 -0.54 4.38 -25.56
N GLN A 217 0.59 3.69 -25.45
CA GLN A 217 1.79 3.89 -26.28
C GLN A 217 1.85 2.96 -27.51
N ASP A 218 0.74 2.30 -27.87
CA ASP A 218 0.67 1.29 -28.93
C ASP A 218 1.66 0.13 -28.76
N GLN A 219 1.96 -0.22 -27.48
CA GLN A 219 2.83 -1.34 -27.12
C GLN A 219 2.02 -2.54 -26.63
N LYS A 220 2.61 -3.74 -26.72
CA LYS A 220 2.01 -4.99 -26.27
C LYS A 220 2.08 -5.14 -24.75
N CYS A 221 1.04 -5.71 -24.14
CA CYS A 221 1.04 -6.10 -22.74
C CYS A 221 2.03 -7.25 -22.52
N THR A 222 3.00 -7.07 -21.62
CA THR A 222 4.00 -8.09 -21.28
C THR A 222 3.41 -9.10 -20.29
N ILE A 223 3.27 -10.35 -20.73
CA ILE A 223 2.73 -11.46 -19.92
C ILE A 223 3.89 -12.32 -19.43
N GLN A 224 4.09 -12.41 -18.11
CA GLN A 224 5.12 -13.25 -17.49
C GLN A 224 4.64 -14.71 -17.47
N GLY A 225 5.50 -15.62 -17.91
CA GLY A 225 5.17 -17.03 -18.01
C GLY A 225 3.94 -17.31 -18.87
N THR A 226 3.01 -18.09 -18.36
CA THR A 226 1.76 -18.45 -19.06
C THR A 226 0.65 -17.40 -18.93
N GLY A 227 0.75 -16.47 -17.97
CA GLY A 227 -0.32 -15.53 -17.63
C GLY A 227 -1.51 -16.16 -16.90
N LEU A 228 -1.42 -17.42 -16.48
CA LEU A 228 -2.50 -18.13 -15.76
C LEU A 228 -2.56 -17.80 -14.27
N GLN A 229 -1.52 -17.16 -13.72
CA GLN A 229 -1.56 -16.64 -12.36
C GLN A 229 -2.74 -15.68 -12.21
N SER A 230 -3.58 -15.90 -11.20
CA SER A 230 -4.76 -15.10 -10.95
C SER A 230 -4.59 -14.21 -9.72
N ARG A 231 -5.34 -13.11 -9.68
CA ARG A 231 -5.30 -12.16 -8.55
C ARG A 231 -6.71 -11.69 -8.22
N HIS A 232 -6.95 -11.48 -6.93
CA HIS A 232 -8.10 -10.76 -6.44
C HIS A 232 -7.80 -9.26 -6.48
N PHE A 233 -8.68 -8.48 -7.10
CA PHE A 233 -8.51 -7.04 -7.23
C PHE A 233 -9.55 -6.27 -6.44
N LEU A 234 -9.07 -5.43 -5.49
CA LEU A 234 -9.87 -4.56 -4.65
C LEU A 234 -9.70 -3.10 -5.08
N TYR A 235 -10.80 -2.38 -5.27
CA TYR A 235 -10.73 -0.98 -5.65
C TYR A 235 -10.24 -0.11 -4.49
N VAL A 236 -9.45 0.93 -4.78
CA VAL A 236 -8.74 1.73 -3.76
C VAL A 236 -9.66 2.46 -2.78
N GLU A 237 -10.86 2.85 -3.18
CA GLU A 237 -11.83 3.45 -2.26
C GLU A 237 -12.33 2.43 -1.22
N ASP A 238 -12.50 1.18 -1.61
CA ASP A 238 -12.97 0.13 -0.71
C ASP A 238 -11.93 -0.22 0.36
N ILE A 239 -10.63 -0.31 0.01
CA ILE A 239 -9.58 -0.53 1.03
C ILE A 239 -9.47 0.65 2.00
N THR A 240 -9.57 1.89 1.52
CA THR A 240 -9.48 3.06 2.40
C THR A 240 -10.68 3.17 3.35
N GLU A 241 -11.87 2.83 2.90
CA GLU A 241 -13.06 2.70 3.79
C GLU A 241 -12.89 1.57 4.80
N ALA A 242 -12.28 0.44 4.43
CA ALA A 242 -11.97 -0.65 5.36
C ALA A 242 -11.00 -0.20 6.45
N LEU A 243 -9.90 0.47 6.07
CA LEU A 243 -8.91 1.00 7.02
C LEU A 243 -9.54 1.99 8.00
N LEU A 244 -10.41 2.88 7.49
CA LEU A 244 -11.11 3.84 8.33
C LEU A 244 -12.12 3.17 9.28
N MET A 245 -12.86 2.17 8.80
CA MET A 245 -13.74 1.36 9.65
C MET A 245 -12.96 0.63 10.76
N LEU A 246 -11.79 0.08 10.45
CA LEU A 246 -10.94 -0.57 11.44
C LEU A 246 -10.39 0.42 12.46
N MET A 247 -10.05 1.62 12.05
CA MET A 247 -9.70 2.71 12.97
C MET A 247 -10.86 3.03 13.92
N GLU A 248 -12.09 3.04 13.44
CA GLU A 248 -13.29 3.35 14.24
C GLU A 248 -13.72 2.19 15.14
N ARG A 249 -13.72 0.94 14.64
CA ARG A 249 -14.40 -0.21 15.24
C ARG A 249 -13.58 -1.48 15.34
N GLY A 250 -12.37 -1.52 14.74
CA GLY A 250 -11.52 -2.70 14.79
C GLY A 250 -11.10 -3.04 16.22
N ALA A 251 -11.13 -4.32 16.55
CA ALA A 251 -10.65 -4.82 17.82
C ALA A 251 -9.12 -4.75 17.86
N LEU A 252 -8.57 -4.28 18.99
CA LEU A 252 -7.13 -4.15 19.17
C LEU A 252 -6.46 -5.54 19.31
N GLY A 253 -5.26 -5.67 18.77
CA GLY A 253 -4.51 -6.92 18.76
C GLY A 253 -4.96 -7.92 17.69
N GLU A 254 -5.89 -7.53 16.83
CA GLU A 254 -6.49 -8.41 15.84
C GLU A 254 -5.90 -8.20 14.44
N ILE A 255 -5.96 -9.26 13.64
CA ILE A 255 -5.65 -9.27 12.20
C ILE A 255 -6.95 -9.27 11.43
N TYR A 256 -7.00 -8.53 10.31
CA TYR A 256 -8.16 -8.43 9.43
C TYR A 256 -7.76 -8.64 7.98
N ASN A 257 -8.35 -9.63 7.33
CA ASN A 257 -8.28 -9.83 5.90
C ASN A 257 -9.22 -8.87 5.18
N ILE A 258 -8.72 -8.17 4.16
CA ILE A 258 -9.49 -7.19 3.38
C ILE A 258 -9.35 -7.56 1.90
N GLY A 259 -10.27 -8.38 1.41
CA GLY A 259 -10.25 -8.92 0.07
C GLY A 259 -11.49 -8.60 -0.73
N ALA A 260 -11.41 -8.78 -2.04
CA ALA A 260 -12.51 -8.76 -2.97
C ALA A 260 -12.83 -10.17 -3.47
N ASN A 261 -14.09 -10.42 -3.81
CA ASN A 261 -14.51 -11.71 -4.37
C ASN A 261 -14.17 -11.84 -5.87
N PHE A 262 -13.78 -10.75 -6.53
CA PHE A 262 -13.44 -10.76 -7.95
C PHE A 262 -12.00 -11.21 -8.16
N GLU A 263 -11.84 -12.31 -8.87
CA GLU A 263 -10.57 -12.92 -9.23
C GLU A 263 -10.47 -13.03 -10.75
N ILE A 264 -9.29 -12.74 -11.31
CA ILE A 264 -9.05 -12.81 -12.75
C ILE A 264 -7.59 -13.24 -13.06
N PRO A 265 -7.38 -14.18 -14.02
CA PRO A 265 -6.06 -14.49 -14.56
C PRO A 265 -5.45 -13.28 -15.28
N ILE A 266 -4.12 -13.12 -15.18
CA ILE A 266 -3.42 -11.96 -15.77
C ILE A 266 -3.59 -11.90 -17.30
N ILE A 267 -3.60 -13.04 -17.98
CA ILE A 267 -3.85 -13.08 -19.43
C ILE A 267 -5.26 -12.59 -19.78
N GLN A 268 -6.26 -12.95 -18.98
CA GLN A 268 -7.62 -12.48 -19.21
C GLN A 268 -7.76 -10.98 -18.87
N LEU A 269 -7.11 -10.52 -17.81
CA LEU A 269 -7.03 -9.08 -17.50
C LEU A 269 -6.47 -8.29 -18.68
N ALA A 270 -5.36 -8.77 -19.27
CA ALA A 270 -4.76 -8.11 -20.43
C ALA A 270 -5.73 -8.04 -21.61
N ARG A 271 -6.42 -9.16 -21.94
CA ARG A 271 -7.42 -9.20 -23.01
C ARG A 271 -8.59 -8.24 -22.77
N GLU A 272 -9.09 -8.14 -21.52
CA GLU A 272 -10.15 -7.18 -21.17
C GLU A 272 -9.69 -5.73 -21.38
N LEU A 273 -8.48 -5.40 -20.96
CA LEU A 273 -7.91 -4.06 -21.13
C LEU A 273 -7.68 -3.73 -22.62
N VAL A 274 -7.13 -4.68 -23.39
CA VAL A 274 -6.96 -4.53 -24.85
C VAL A 274 -8.30 -4.24 -25.51
N LYS A 275 -9.32 -5.04 -25.19
CA LYS A 275 -10.66 -4.87 -25.77
C LYS A 275 -11.22 -3.47 -25.54
N VAL A 276 -11.05 -2.93 -24.34
CA VAL A 276 -11.60 -1.61 -23.97
C VAL A 276 -10.72 -0.47 -24.51
N VAL A 277 -9.39 -0.56 -24.38
CA VAL A 277 -8.47 0.54 -24.71
C VAL A 277 -8.24 0.64 -26.21
N LYS A 278 -8.15 -0.51 -26.91
CA LYS A 278 -7.89 -0.55 -28.37
C LYS A 278 -9.15 -0.75 -29.21
N ASN A 279 -10.31 -0.97 -28.57
CA ASN A 279 -11.54 -1.34 -29.25
C ASN A 279 -11.34 -2.55 -30.19
N ALA A 280 -10.48 -3.50 -29.77
CA ALA A 280 -10.09 -4.66 -30.56
C ALA A 280 -11.20 -5.72 -30.56
N SER A 281 -11.37 -6.40 -31.69
CA SER A 281 -12.24 -7.58 -31.80
C SER A 281 -11.60 -8.80 -31.12
N ASN A 282 -12.40 -9.80 -30.79
CA ASN A 282 -11.93 -10.95 -30.01
C ASN A 282 -10.79 -11.74 -30.68
N ASP A 283 -10.73 -11.75 -31.99
CA ASP A 283 -9.69 -12.39 -32.82
C ASP A 283 -8.36 -11.60 -32.85
N GLN A 284 -8.37 -10.31 -32.46
CA GLN A 284 -7.22 -9.43 -32.44
C GLN A 284 -6.59 -9.27 -31.05
N LEU A 285 -7.21 -9.82 -29.99
CA LEU A 285 -6.77 -9.57 -28.60
C LEU A 285 -5.33 -10.06 -28.36
N ASP A 286 -4.99 -11.24 -28.88
CA ASP A 286 -3.69 -11.86 -28.65
C ASP A 286 -2.56 -11.18 -29.44
N ASP A 287 -2.86 -10.40 -30.47
CA ASP A 287 -1.88 -9.58 -31.19
C ASP A 287 -1.23 -8.50 -30.29
N TRP A 288 -1.93 -8.13 -29.23
CA TRP A 288 -1.48 -7.16 -28.22
C TRP A 288 -0.79 -7.78 -27.02
N LEU A 289 -0.51 -9.08 -27.04
CA LEU A 289 0.18 -9.77 -25.95
C LEU A 289 1.61 -10.11 -26.35
N LEU A 290 2.54 -9.99 -25.39
CA LEU A 290 3.93 -10.39 -25.52
C LEU A 290 4.29 -11.26 -24.31
N PHE A 291 4.51 -12.56 -24.54
CA PHE A 291 4.95 -13.46 -23.49
C PHE A 291 6.44 -13.29 -23.22
N VAL A 292 6.81 -13.18 -21.96
CA VAL A 292 8.19 -13.03 -21.48
C VAL A 292 8.50 -14.10 -20.45
N GLU A 293 9.78 -14.26 -20.13
CA GLU A 293 10.23 -15.17 -19.08
C GLU A 293 9.53 -14.90 -17.73
N ASP A 294 9.21 -15.94 -16.99
CA ASP A 294 8.55 -15.83 -15.69
C ASP A 294 9.55 -15.41 -14.59
N ARG A 295 9.01 -15.00 -13.46
CA ARG A 295 9.78 -14.69 -12.25
C ARG A 295 10.43 -15.93 -11.68
N PRO A 296 11.51 -15.80 -10.87
CA PRO A 296 12.11 -16.93 -10.19
C PRO A 296 11.12 -17.73 -9.33
N VAL A 297 10.15 -17.02 -8.72
CA VAL A 297 9.00 -17.59 -8.03
C VAL A 297 7.76 -16.87 -8.49
N SER A 298 6.79 -17.60 -9.01
CA SER A 298 5.52 -17.07 -9.53
C SER A 298 4.36 -17.78 -8.86
N ASP A 299 3.83 -17.17 -7.80
CA ASP A 299 2.67 -17.70 -7.11
C ASP A 299 1.43 -17.62 -8.02
N LEU A 300 0.69 -18.71 -8.06
CA LEU A 300 -0.47 -18.84 -8.94
C LEU A 300 -1.68 -18.09 -8.37
N ARG A 301 -1.91 -18.15 -7.03
CA ARG A 301 -3.13 -17.65 -6.44
C ARG A 301 -2.97 -17.30 -4.96
N TYR A 302 -3.65 -16.24 -4.51
CA TYR A 302 -3.74 -15.85 -3.09
C TYR A 302 -5.22 -15.77 -2.65
N PRO A 303 -5.89 -16.91 -2.46
CA PRO A 303 -7.30 -16.91 -2.08
C PRO A 303 -7.47 -16.58 -0.60
N MET A 304 -8.28 -15.57 -0.30
CA MET A 304 -8.43 -15.04 1.05
C MET A 304 -9.89 -14.72 1.37
N VAL A 305 -10.38 -15.15 2.54
CA VAL A 305 -11.70 -14.80 3.06
C VAL A 305 -11.64 -13.59 3.97
N SER A 306 -12.68 -12.74 3.92
CA SER A 306 -12.78 -11.49 4.69
C SER A 306 -13.96 -11.49 5.68
N ASP A 307 -14.27 -12.62 6.27
CA ASP A 307 -15.44 -12.81 7.14
C ASP A 307 -15.42 -11.90 8.37
N LYS A 308 -14.24 -11.61 8.95
CA LYS A 308 -14.12 -10.65 10.07
C LYS A 308 -14.57 -9.26 9.66
N MET A 309 -14.16 -8.79 8.47
CA MET A 309 -14.58 -7.49 7.93
C MET A 309 -16.07 -7.48 7.60
N HIS A 310 -16.60 -8.57 7.06
CA HIS A 310 -18.04 -8.70 6.78
C HIS A 310 -18.88 -8.63 8.07
N ARG A 311 -18.40 -9.25 9.17
CA ARG A 311 -19.07 -9.15 10.48
C ARG A 311 -19.05 -7.74 11.08
N LEU A 312 -18.03 -6.93 10.78
CA LEU A 312 -18.00 -5.51 11.12
C LEU A 312 -18.92 -4.65 10.26
N GLY A 313 -19.52 -5.22 9.21
CA GLY A 313 -20.41 -4.52 8.28
C GLY A 313 -19.73 -3.94 7.06
N TRP A 314 -18.42 -4.22 6.84
CA TRP A 314 -17.73 -3.81 5.63
C TRP A 314 -17.89 -4.86 4.52
N LYS A 315 -18.11 -4.37 3.31
CA LYS A 315 -18.02 -5.15 2.05
C LYS A 315 -17.52 -4.23 0.94
N PRO A 316 -16.81 -4.77 -0.07
CA PRO A 316 -16.49 -4.01 -1.27
C PRO A 316 -17.76 -3.45 -1.91
N LYS A 317 -17.77 -2.16 -2.25
CA LYS A 317 -18.91 -1.45 -2.83
C LYS A 317 -18.71 -1.21 -4.32
N VAL A 318 -17.47 -1.09 -4.77
CA VAL A 318 -17.16 -0.79 -6.17
C VAL A 318 -17.02 -2.09 -6.94
N SER A 319 -17.91 -2.30 -7.92
CA SER A 319 -17.82 -3.45 -8.80
C SER A 319 -16.54 -3.41 -9.65
N TRP A 320 -16.03 -4.59 -10.06
CA TRP A 320 -14.89 -4.64 -11.01
C TRP A 320 -15.13 -3.78 -12.24
N LYS A 321 -16.29 -3.89 -12.86
CA LYS A 321 -16.66 -3.13 -14.06
C LYS A 321 -16.60 -1.61 -13.84
N ASP A 322 -17.07 -1.12 -12.71
CA ASP A 322 -17.03 0.31 -12.41
C ASP A 322 -15.63 0.78 -12.03
N GLY A 323 -14.92 0.02 -11.21
CA GLY A 323 -13.57 0.36 -10.78
C GLY A 323 -12.59 0.40 -11.94
N ILE A 324 -12.62 -0.62 -12.82
CA ILE A 324 -11.71 -0.64 -13.99
C ILE A 324 -12.05 0.48 -14.97
N ARG A 325 -13.33 0.79 -15.20
CA ARG A 325 -13.76 1.90 -16.04
C ARG A 325 -13.26 3.25 -15.51
N ARG A 326 -13.39 3.50 -14.19
CA ARG A 326 -12.88 4.72 -13.53
C ARG A 326 -11.35 4.79 -13.66
N THR A 327 -10.66 3.67 -13.51
CA THR A 327 -9.21 3.57 -13.62
C THR A 327 -8.75 3.89 -15.04
N ILE A 328 -9.31 3.23 -16.06
CA ILE A 328 -8.99 3.47 -17.47
C ILE A 328 -9.21 4.95 -17.83
N LYS A 329 -10.37 5.51 -17.42
CA LYS A 329 -10.68 6.93 -17.67
C LYS A 329 -9.62 7.84 -17.08
N TRP A 330 -9.22 7.59 -15.82
CA TRP A 330 -8.22 8.42 -15.16
C TRP A 330 -6.87 8.39 -15.89
N TYR A 331 -6.38 7.21 -16.29
CA TYR A 331 -5.12 7.10 -17.04
C TYR A 331 -5.21 7.74 -18.43
N ALA A 332 -6.35 7.70 -19.11
CA ALA A 332 -6.58 8.37 -20.38
C ALA A 332 -6.54 9.90 -20.26
N GLU A 333 -7.05 10.44 -19.17
CA GLU A 333 -7.08 11.89 -18.89
C GLU A 333 -5.76 12.41 -18.27
N ASN A 334 -4.88 11.52 -17.79
CA ASN A 334 -3.67 11.88 -17.04
C ASN A 334 -2.40 11.19 -17.58
N THR A 335 -2.23 11.17 -18.90
CA THR A 335 -1.14 10.45 -19.59
C THR A 335 0.28 10.91 -19.20
N SER A 336 0.44 12.16 -18.76
CA SER A 336 1.71 12.75 -18.29
C SER A 336 1.86 12.80 -16.76
N TYR A 337 0.99 12.11 -16.02
CA TYR A 337 0.98 12.18 -14.55
C TYR A 337 2.25 11.57 -13.95
N TRP A 338 2.59 10.38 -14.38
CA TRP A 338 3.83 9.71 -14.04
C TRP A 338 4.88 9.95 -15.12
N PRO A 339 6.13 10.22 -14.77
CA PRO A 339 7.20 10.33 -15.75
C PRO A 339 7.34 9.02 -16.52
N VAL A 340 7.60 9.10 -17.82
CA VAL A 340 7.94 7.93 -18.63
C VAL A 340 9.31 7.43 -18.14
N VAL A 341 9.32 6.33 -17.43
CA VAL A 341 10.57 5.68 -16.99
C VAL A 341 10.90 4.59 -18.00
N THR A 342 11.96 4.78 -18.76
CA THR A 342 12.60 3.67 -19.48
C THR A 342 13.17 2.71 -18.44
N GLU A 343 13.07 1.39 -18.64
CA GLU A 343 13.54 0.34 -17.72
C GLU A 343 14.95 0.58 -17.16
N LYS A 344 15.82 1.25 -17.94
CA LYS A 344 17.16 1.67 -17.49
C LYS A 344 17.17 2.72 -16.37
N LYS A 345 16.12 3.49 -16.14
CA LYS A 345 16.07 4.49 -15.06
C LYS A 345 15.61 3.92 -13.73
N GLN A 346 14.76 2.91 -13.71
CA GLN A 346 14.38 2.20 -12.48
C GLN A 346 15.62 1.57 -11.81
N HIS A 347 16.48 0.94 -12.60
CA HIS A 347 17.75 0.38 -12.10
C HIS A 347 18.77 1.45 -11.63
N ARG A 348 18.79 2.64 -12.22
CA ARG A 348 19.75 3.68 -11.85
C ARG A 348 19.43 4.43 -10.56
N HIS A 349 18.15 4.61 -10.24
CA HIS A 349 17.76 5.32 -9.00
C HIS A 349 18.22 4.54 -7.77
N LEU A 350 18.02 3.23 -7.77
CA LEU A 350 18.45 2.33 -6.70
C LEU A 350 19.98 2.20 -6.59
N LEU A 351 20.72 2.36 -7.69
CA LEU A 351 22.20 2.28 -7.69
C LEU A 351 22.87 3.59 -7.21
N THR A 352 22.24 4.75 -7.39
CA THR A 352 22.82 6.04 -6.97
C THR A 352 22.67 6.28 -5.47
N GLU A 353 21.61 5.81 -4.83
CA GLU A 353 21.46 5.92 -3.38
C GLU A 353 22.40 4.98 -2.62
N ASN A 354 22.66 3.78 -3.11
CA ASN A 354 23.67 2.88 -2.53
C ASN A 354 25.11 3.43 -2.61
N HIS A 355 25.42 4.28 -3.58
CA HIS A 355 26.73 4.96 -3.63
C HIS A 355 26.90 6.02 -2.53
N HIS A 356 25.83 6.71 -2.13
CA HIS A 356 25.88 7.65 -1.01
C HIS A 356 26.05 6.93 0.34
N LEU A 357 25.34 5.82 0.56
CA LEU A 357 25.45 5.02 1.80
C LEU A 357 26.84 4.37 1.96
N LEU A 358 27.48 3.93 0.85
CA LEU A 358 28.84 3.39 0.87
C LEU A 358 29.92 4.47 1.04
N HIS A 359 29.66 5.71 0.64
CA HIS A 359 30.59 6.85 0.85
C HIS A 359 30.57 7.32 2.30
N ASP A 360 29.39 7.37 2.95
CA ASP A 360 29.26 7.73 4.36
C ASP A 360 29.81 6.66 5.31
N ALA A 361 29.74 5.37 4.95
CA ALA A 361 30.39 4.32 5.72
C ALA A 361 31.93 4.39 5.65
N LYS A 362 32.49 4.71 4.49
CA LYS A 362 33.97 4.87 4.33
C LYS A 362 34.52 6.12 4.99
N THR A 363 33.74 7.20 5.10
CA THR A 363 34.17 8.41 5.81
C THR A 363 34.13 8.25 7.32
N LYS A 364 33.26 7.40 7.88
CA LYS A 364 33.25 7.10 9.32
C LYS A 364 34.40 6.21 9.76
N ASP A 365 34.85 5.27 8.94
CA ASP A 365 36.02 4.42 9.24
C ASP A 365 37.37 5.20 9.18
N THR A 366 37.47 6.25 8.36
CA THR A 366 38.67 7.07 8.29
C THR A 366 38.82 8.00 9.50
N PHE A 367 37.75 8.39 10.18
CA PHE A 367 37.81 9.18 11.42
C PHE A 367 38.11 8.32 12.66
N ALA A 368 37.80 7.01 12.63
CA ALA A 368 38.13 6.10 13.74
C ALA A 368 39.62 5.68 13.77
N GLN A 369 40.31 5.74 12.65
CA GLN A 369 41.76 5.42 12.56
C GLN A 369 42.69 6.59 12.82
N SER A 370 42.19 7.82 12.92
CA SER A 370 43.01 9.00 13.25
C SER A 370 42.96 9.44 14.73
N ALA A 371 42.29 8.65 15.59
CA ALA A 371 42.13 8.92 17.01
C ALA A 371 42.77 7.84 17.93
N LEU A 372 43.74 7.06 17.39
CA LEU A 372 44.58 6.15 18.19
C LEU A 372 46.05 6.59 18.14
#